data_2cb778e5e7b667fdaf93f075cf0be199
#
_entry.id   2cb778e5e7b667fdaf93f075cf0be199
#
_cell.length_a   1.000
_cell.length_b   1.000
_cell.length_c   1.000
_cell.angle_alpha   90.00
_cell.angle_beta   90.00
_cell.angle_gamma   90.00
#
_symmetry.space_group_name_H-M   'P 1'
#
loop_
_entity.id
_entity.type
_entity.pdbx_description
1 polymer ?
#
loop_
_entity_poly.entity_id
_entity_poly.type
_entity_poly.pdbx_seq_one_letter_code
_entity_poly.pdbx_strand_id
1 'polypeptide(L)'
;MQKYLINNVLTFRVPTVEDALKLREELQNTDYAELVNFSYTTKYIKVKGEIVEEYQLVKAKLEFNAEKDPEQHILVSYEMEF
;
A
#
# COMPACT_ATOMS: atom_id res chain seq x y z
N MET A 1 19.34 -12.80 -13.39
CA MET A 1 19.57 -11.49 -12.75
C MET A 1 18.86 -11.45 -11.41
N GLN A 2 19.57 -11.10 -10.35
CA GLN A 2 18.94 -10.80 -9.07
C GLN A 2 18.59 -9.32 -9.04
N LYS A 3 17.39 -9.03 -8.61
CA LYS A 3 16.95 -7.64 -8.47
C LYS A 3 16.14 -7.52 -7.18
N TYR A 4 16.29 -6.38 -6.52
CA TYR A 4 15.63 -6.11 -5.26
C TYR A 4 14.72 -4.90 -5.38
N LEU A 5 13.51 -5.04 -4.90
CA LEU A 5 12.58 -3.93 -4.84
C LEU A 5 12.95 -3.05 -3.64
N ILE A 6 13.33 -1.81 -3.89
CA ILE A 6 13.75 -0.87 -2.85
C ILE A 6 12.56 -0.12 -2.28
N ASN A 7 11.65 0.31 -3.13
CA ASN A 7 10.43 0.97 -2.68
C ASN A 7 9.26 0.64 -3.58
N ASN A 8 8.06 0.89 -3.08
CA ASN A 8 6.85 0.68 -3.84
C ASN A 8 5.77 1.67 -3.40
N VAL A 9 5.08 2.24 -4.36
CA VAL A 9 3.91 3.10 -4.11
C VAL A 9 2.67 2.30 -4.44
N LEU A 10 1.80 2.12 -3.45
CA LEU A 10 0.59 1.31 -3.56
C LEU A 10 -0.63 2.21 -3.51
N THR A 11 -1.63 1.86 -4.31
CA THR A 11 -2.94 2.51 -4.27
C THR A 11 -3.99 1.45 -4.06
N PHE A 12 -4.82 1.64 -3.05
CA PHE A 12 -5.88 0.70 -2.68
C PHE A 12 -7.22 1.41 -2.66
N ARG A 13 -8.26 0.64 -2.90
CA ARG A 13 -9.63 1.06 -2.63
C ARG A 13 -10.16 0.21 -1.49
N VAL A 14 -10.63 0.86 -0.43
CA VAL A 14 -11.25 0.17 0.71
C VAL A 14 -12.60 0.82 1.02
N PRO A 15 -13.58 0.05 1.55
CA PRO A 15 -14.93 0.56 1.73
C PRO A 15 -15.05 1.68 2.75
N THR A 16 -14.31 1.61 3.86
CA THR A 16 -14.50 2.52 4.99
C THR A 16 -13.18 3.08 5.50
N VAL A 17 -13.28 4.16 6.27
CA VAL A 17 -12.12 4.74 6.97
C VAL A 17 -11.52 3.72 7.94
N GLU A 18 -12.35 2.94 8.60
CA GLU A 18 -11.90 1.90 9.51
C GLU A 18 -11.03 0.87 8.80
N ASP A 19 -11.43 0.45 7.61
CA ASP A 19 -10.63 -0.46 6.78
C ASP A 19 -9.31 0.18 6.34
N ALA A 20 -9.32 1.47 6.04
CA ALA A 20 -8.10 2.19 5.70
C ALA A 20 -7.11 2.19 6.88
N LEU A 21 -7.59 2.38 8.09
CA LEU A 21 -6.76 2.35 9.29
C LEU A 21 -6.24 0.96 9.60
N LYS A 22 -7.03 -0.08 9.35
CA LYS A 22 -6.59 -1.47 9.47
C LYS A 22 -5.49 -1.79 8.46
N LEU A 23 -5.65 -1.32 7.23
CA LEU A 23 -4.63 -1.49 6.20
C LEU A 23 -3.32 -0.81 6.59
N ARG A 24 -3.39 0.39 7.17
CA ARG A 24 -2.22 1.09 7.68
C ARG A 24 -1.49 0.25 8.71
N GLU A 25 -2.23 -0.34 9.66
CA GLU A 25 -1.66 -1.18 10.70
C GLU A 25 -0.97 -2.42 10.10
N GLU A 26 -1.59 -3.07 9.13
CA GLU A 26 -1.00 -4.22 8.44
C GLU A 26 0.31 -3.85 7.75
N LEU A 27 0.34 -2.69 7.09
CA LEU A 27 1.53 -2.22 6.39
C LEU A 27 2.65 -1.82 7.35
N GLN A 28 2.30 -1.28 8.52
CA GLN A 28 3.28 -0.93 9.55
C GLN A 28 3.91 -2.14 10.22
N ASN A 29 3.22 -3.27 10.25
CA ASN A 29 3.68 -4.49 10.91
C ASN A 29 4.46 -5.43 9.99
N THR A 30 4.94 -4.93 8.87
CA THR A 30 5.71 -5.70 7.91
C THR A 30 7.18 -5.66 8.28
N ASP A 31 7.81 -6.83 8.47
CA ASP A 31 9.20 -6.92 8.92
C ASP A 31 10.23 -6.54 7.85
N TYR A 32 9.88 -6.73 6.59
CA TYR A 32 10.81 -6.52 5.47
C TYR A 32 10.68 -5.14 4.82
N ALA A 33 9.78 -4.31 5.31
CA ALA A 33 9.53 -3.00 4.73
C ALA A 33 9.11 -2.01 5.79
N GLU A 34 9.35 -0.74 5.52
CA GLU A 34 8.93 0.38 6.36
C GLU A 34 7.89 1.20 5.63
N LEU A 35 6.80 1.51 6.31
CA LEU A 35 5.78 2.42 5.79
C LEU A 35 6.26 3.85 5.99
N VAL A 36 6.64 4.52 4.90
CA VAL A 36 7.20 5.88 4.97
C VAL A 36 6.17 6.96 4.63
N ASN A 37 5.07 6.59 4.02
CA ASN A 37 4.00 7.53 3.71
C ASN A 37 2.66 6.79 3.64
N PHE A 38 1.61 7.42 4.17
CA PHE A 38 0.26 6.86 4.15
C PHE A 38 -0.74 8.00 4.13
N SER A 39 -1.70 7.92 3.22
CA SER A 39 -2.81 8.87 3.17
C SER A 39 -4.06 8.19 2.65
N TYR A 40 -5.21 8.74 2.99
CA TYR A 40 -6.46 8.29 2.40
C TYR A 40 -7.37 9.49 2.13
N THR A 41 -8.19 9.33 1.11
CA THR A 41 -9.13 10.37 0.69
C THR A 41 -10.49 9.72 0.46
N THR A 42 -11.55 10.34 0.95
CA THR A 42 -12.90 9.89 0.70
C THR A 42 -13.31 10.23 -0.72
N LYS A 43 -13.79 9.24 -1.45
CA LYS A 43 -14.32 9.37 -2.80
C LYS A 43 -15.77 8.92 -2.84
N TYR A 44 -16.52 9.49 -3.75
CA TYR A 44 -17.96 9.22 -3.91
C TYR A 44 -18.25 8.79 -5.33
N ILE A 45 -19.15 7.83 -5.46
CA ILE A 45 -19.73 7.47 -6.76
C ILE A 45 -21.12 8.10 -6.81
N LYS A 46 -21.36 8.93 -7.82
CA LYS A 46 -22.63 9.62 -8.00
C LYS A 46 -23.33 9.09 -9.24
N VAL A 47 -24.64 8.89 -9.11
CA VAL A 47 -25.51 8.55 -10.23
C VAL A 47 -26.65 9.56 -10.23
N LYS A 48 -26.83 10.27 -11.35
CA LYS A 48 -27.85 11.30 -11.51
C LYS A 48 -27.84 12.37 -10.40
N GLY A 49 -26.63 12.74 -9.95
CA GLY A 49 -26.44 13.74 -8.91
C GLY A 49 -26.56 13.23 -7.48
N GLU A 50 -26.88 11.96 -7.29
CA GLU A 50 -27.00 11.35 -5.98
C GLU A 50 -25.79 10.47 -5.67
N ILE A 51 -25.32 10.53 -4.41
CA ILE A 51 -24.23 9.69 -3.94
C ILE A 51 -24.78 8.30 -3.68
N VAL A 52 -24.31 7.31 -4.44
CA VAL A 52 -24.74 5.92 -4.29
C VAL A 52 -23.71 5.04 -3.59
N GLU A 53 -22.45 5.47 -3.55
CA GLU A 53 -21.40 4.73 -2.90
C GLU A 53 -20.31 5.69 -2.40
N GLU A 54 -19.72 5.34 -1.27
CA GLU A 54 -18.60 6.05 -0.69
C GLU A 54 -17.49 5.03 -0.42
N TYR A 55 -16.25 5.42 -0.74
CA TYR A 55 -15.10 4.56 -0.46
C TYR A 55 -13.88 5.41 -0.15
N GLN A 56 -12.83 4.78 0.38
CA GLN A 56 -11.57 5.42 0.67
C GLN A 56 -10.54 5.03 -0.37
N LEU A 57 -9.89 6.01 -0.97
CA LEU A 57 -8.73 5.80 -1.83
C LEU A 57 -7.48 5.95 -0.97
N VAL A 58 -6.76 4.86 -0.80
CA VAL A 58 -5.57 4.80 0.06
C VAL A 58 -4.33 4.84 -0.81
N LYS A 59 -3.37 5.68 -0.43
CA LYS A 59 -2.04 5.71 -1.05
C LYS A 59 -1.00 5.48 0.02
N ALA A 60 -0.09 4.56 -0.23
CA ALA A 60 0.96 4.19 0.71
C ALA A 60 2.28 4.03 -0.02
N LYS A 61 3.37 4.41 0.64
CA LYS A 61 4.71 4.17 0.12
C LYS A 61 5.46 3.30 1.12
N LEU A 62 6.03 2.22 0.62
CA LEU A 62 6.85 1.30 1.39
C LEU A 62 8.29 1.40 0.91
N GLU A 63 9.23 1.43 1.85
CA GLU A 63 10.65 1.26 1.57
C GLU A 63 11.08 -0.09 2.12
N PHE A 64 11.66 -0.90 1.26
CA PHE A 64 12.10 -2.24 1.63
C PHE A 64 13.54 -2.20 2.13
N ASN A 65 13.84 -3.10 3.08
CA ASN A 65 15.17 -3.16 3.68
C ASN A 65 16.25 -3.74 2.75
N ALA A 66 15.90 -4.07 1.51
CA ALA A 66 16.81 -4.65 0.53
C ALA A 66 18.08 -3.84 0.29
N GLU A 67 18.02 -2.53 0.51
CA GLU A 67 19.19 -1.67 0.42
C GLU A 67 20.18 -1.92 1.57
N LYS A 68 19.65 -2.30 2.75
CA LYS A 68 20.46 -2.57 3.95
C LYS A 68 20.73 -4.05 4.13
N ASP A 69 19.75 -4.90 3.79
CA ASP A 69 19.83 -6.34 3.94
C ASP A 69 19.10 -7.02 2.78
N PRO A 70 19.77 -7.18 1.63
CA PRO A 70 19.13 -7.73 0.43
C PRO A 70 18.57 -9.14 0.61
N GLU A 71 19.13 -9.93 1.50
CA GLU A 71 18.70 -11.32 1.70
C GLU A 71 17.27 -11.42 2.21
N GLN A 72 16.82 -10.45 2.97
CA GLN A 72 15.46 -10.43 3.51
C GLN A 72 14.39 -10.21 2.45
N HIS A 73 14.77 -9.77 1.26
CA HIS A 73 13.84 -9.31 0.26
C HIS A 73 13.80 -10.12 -1.03
N ILE A 74 14.54 -11.22 -1.07
CA ILE A 74 14.59 -12.04 -2.26
C ILE A 74 13.20 -12.48 -2.71
N LEU A 75 12.37 -12.94 -1.78
CA LEU A 75 11.02 -13.39 -2.11
C LEU A 75 10.12 -12.23 -2.57
N VAL A 76 10.24 -11.09 -1.93
CA VAL A 76 9.41 -9.92 -2.26
C VAL A 76 9.74 -9.41 -3.66
N SER A 77 11.01 -9.21 -3.98
CA SER A 77 11.42 -8.73 -5.29
C SER A 77 11.13 -9.75 -6.39
N TYR A 78 11.14 -11.01 -6.04
CA TYR A 78 10.84 -12.10 -6.95
C TYR A 78 9.35 -12.11 -7.34
N GLU A 79 8.48 -11.91 -6.37
CA GLU A 79 7.03 -11.92 -6.59
C GLU A 79 6.51 -10.68 -7.32
N MET A 80 7.24 -9.58 -7.24
CA MET A 80 6.83 -8.31 -7.81
C MET A 80 7.56 -8.01 -9.11
N GLU A 81 7.75 -9.01 -9.92
CA GLU A 81 8.36 -8.87 -11.22
C GLU A 81 7.36 -8.25 -12.20
N PHE A 82 7.78 -7.16 -12.83
CA PHE A 82 6.97 -6.44 -13.79
C PHE A 82 7.49 -6.60 -15.20
#